data_7e6da6ea3efc184d2d986c18b85d7e5c
#
_entry.id   7e6da6ea3efc184d2d986c18b85d7e5c
#
_cell.length_a   1.000
_cell.length_b   1.000
_cell.length_c   1.000
_cell.angle_alpha   90.00
_cell.angle_beta   90.00
_cell.angle_gamma   90.00
#
_symmetry.space_group_name_H-M   'P 1'
#
loop_
_entity.id
_entity.type
_entity.pdbx_description
1 polymer ?
#
loop_
_entity_poly.entity_id
_entity_poly.type
_entity_poly.pdbx_seq_one_letter_code
_entity_poly.pdbx_strand_id
1 'polypeptide(L)'
;MPALSHHHLAAPGVAPGDLALIPDFVEDQAEAAALLEAVLGGRQGGGGGPLTTPAPAPSGPGWKLAAGRHVRSVGGTVLGSVLLPSPLPSWATGLVRRLGEAGVGFGDGGGGAPSATANRANHVLANVYPAGAGILPHTDGPAYAPVAAILSLGEDSPAVMRFFTAGAGDGGGGGGGGAGGAAPAFSIFLPPRSLLVFRGAAYTAHRHGIAADVGGDVVDGSLLNPAAAAAWAAAAGAGREQQQQQQEEEGQGQAPLTIRRGPLRVSLTVRRVLKVRAGMLRL
;
A
#
# COMPACT_ATOMS: atom_id res chain seq x y z
N MET A 1 20.72 -2.88 -1.83
CA MET A 1 19.45 -2.16 -2.04
C MET A 1 19.02 -2.27 -3.49
N PRO A 2 17.86 -2.84 -3.79
CA PRO A 2 17.35 -2.88 -5.16
C PRO A 2 17.05 -1.45 -5.64
N ALA A 3 17.58 -1.10 -6.82
CA ALA A 3 17.33 0.20 -7.43
C ALA A 3 15.98 0.21 -8.16
N LEU A 4 15.22 1.30 -8.04
CA LEU A 4 13.90 1.46 -8.65
C LEU A 4 13.90 1.19 -10.15
N SER A 5 14.99 1.57 -10.85
CA SER A 5 15.14 1.43 -12.31
C SER A 5 15.02 -0.01 -12.85
N HIS A 6 15.20 -1.02 -12.02
CA HIS A 6 15.14 -2.43 -12.43
C HIS A 6 13.76 -3.08 -12.20
N HIS A 7 12.80 -2.33 -11.67
CA HIS A 7 11.52 -2.87 -11.20
C HIS A 7 10.30 -2.19 -11.84
N HIS A 8 10.47 -1.61 -13.02
CA HIS A 8 9.37 -0.95 -13.73
C HIS A 8 8.33 -1.95 -14.22
N LEU A 9 7.07 -1.57 -14.13
CA LEU A 9 5.94 -2.28 -14.70
C LEU A 9 5.38 -1.50 -15.88
N ALA A 10 5.06 -2.19 -16.96
CA ALA A 10 4.33 -1.62 -18.09
C ALA A 10 2.83 -1.70 -17.82
N ALA A 11 2.13 -0.58 -17.94
CA ALA A 11 0.70 -0.50 -17.76
C ALA A 11 0.04 0.35 -18.86
N PRO A 12 -1.20 0.05 -19.26
CA PRO A 12 -1.92 0.83 -20.26
C PRO A 12 -2.04 2.31 -19.83
N GLY A 13 -1.66 3.22 -20.72
CA GLY A 13 -1.77 4.66 -20.49
C GLY A 13 -0.78 5.24 -19.45
N VAL A 14 0.22 4.47 -19.05
CA VAL A 14 1.26 4.89 -18.10
C VAL A 14 2.59 4.93 -18.82
N ALA A 15 3.33 6.03 -18.67
CA ALA A 15 4.64 6.17 -19.27
C ALA A 15 5.67 5.20 -18.64
N PRO A 16 6.65 4.71 -19.41
CA PRO A 16 7.74 3.90 -18.87
C PRO A 16 8.43 4.60 -17.70
N GLY A 17 8.61 3.90 -16.60
CA GLY A 17 9.22 4.44 -15.39
C GLY A 17 8.28 5.12 -14.40
N ASP A 18 7.01 5.32 -14.76
CA ASP A 18 6.02 5.93 -13.87
C ASP A 18 5.37 4.93 -12.90
N LEU A 19 5.60 3.65 -13.10
CA LEU A 19 5.08 2.57 -12.26
C LEU A 19 6.20 1.56 -11.98
N ALA A 20 6.44 1.25 -10.72
CA ALA A 20 7.43 0.27 -10.32
C ALA A 20 7.00 -0.48 -9.05
N LEU A 21 7.30 -1.77 -9.00
CA LEU A 21 7.12 -2.61 -7.82
C LEU A 21 8.45 -3.27 -7.47
N ILE A 22 9.00 -2.94 -6.31
CA ILE A 22 10.18 -3.61 -5.75
C ILE A 22 9.67 -4.68 -4.78
N PRO A 23 9.70 -5.97 -5.16
CA PRO A 23 9.43 -7.05 -4.22
C PRO A 23 10.55 -7.07 -3.17
N ASP A 24 10.23 -7.54 -1.96
CA ASP A 24 11.21 -7.64 -0.87
C ASP A 24 12.04 -6.35 -0.64
N PHE A 25 11.41 -5.17 -0.78
CA PHE A 25 12.07 -3.89 -0.49
C PHE A 25 12.62 -3.85 0.94
N VAL A 26 11.95 -4.50 1.87
CA VAL A 26 12.48 -4.90 3.18
C VAL A 26 12.87 -6.36 3.08
N GLU A 27 14.17 -6.62 2.87
CA GLU A 27 14.69 -7.97 2.57
C GLU A 27 14.57 -8.91 3.79
N ASP A 28 14.86 -8.39 4.98
CA ASP A 28 14.85 -9.16 6.22
C ASP A 28 13.46 -9.16 6.88
N GLN A 29 12.97 -10.36 7.18
CA GLN A 29 11.72 -10.60 7.89
C GLN A 29 11.73 -9.99 9.30
N ALA A 30 12.84 -10.09 10.02
CA ALA A 30 12.97 -9.51 11.37
C ALA A 30 12.96 -7.98 11.32
N GLU A 31 13.59 -7.37 10.30
CA GLU A 31 13.50 -5.94 10.06
C GLU A 31 12.06 -5.50 9.76
N ALA A 32 11.34 -6.27 8.94
CA ALA A 32 9.94 -5.99 8.63
C ALA A 32 9.05 -6.07 9.89
N ALA A 33 9.26 -7.07 10.73
CA ALA A 33 8.55 -7.24 11.99
C ALA A 33 8.85 -6.09 12.96
N ALA A 34 10.11 -5.70 13.11
CA ALA A 34 10.52 -4.57 13.95
C ALA A 34 9.93 -3.24 13.47
N LEU A 35 9.90 -3.02 12.14
CA LEU A 35 9.25 -1.85 11.55
C LEU A 35 7.74 -1.86 11.82
N LEU A 36 7.08 -3.00 11.66
CA LEU A 36 5.66 -3.16 11.94
C LEU A 36 5.34 -2.83 13.41
N GLU A 37 6.12 -3.35 14.36
CA GLU A 37 5.98 -3.03 15.79
C GLU A 37 6.17 -1.54 16.07
N ALA A 38 7.18 -0.91 15.48
CA ALA A 38 7.44 0.52 15.64
C ALA A 38 6.29 1.39 15.10
N VAL A 39 5.69 0.99 13.97
CA VAL A 39 4.52 1.65 13.38
C VAL A 39 3.30 1.52 14.26
N LEU A 40 3.03 0.34 14.80
CA LEU A 40 1.85 0.07 15.63
C LEU A 40 1.96 0.66 17.05
N GLY A 41 3.14 1.10 17.46
CA GLY A 41 3.36 1.74 18.77
C GLY A 41 3.84 0.80 19.88
N GLY A 42 4.41 -0.35 19.52
CA GLY A 42 4.84 -1.39 20.44
C GLY A 42 3.64 -2.15 21.06
N ARG A 43 3.77 -3.45 21.20
CA ARG A 43 2.80 -4.23 21.98
C ARG A 43 3.00 -3.93 23.46
N GLN A 44 2.05 -3.35 24.13
CA GLN A 44 1.98 -3.35 25.59
C GLN A 44 1.70 -4.80 26.05
N GLY A 45 2.74 -5.56 26.38
CA GLY A 45 2.63 -6.91 26.88
C GLY A 45 3.54 -7.87 26.11
N GLY A 46 4.70 -8.20 26.70
CA GLY A 46 5.71 -9.09 26.14
C GLY A 46 5.15 -10.48 25.80
N GLY A 47 5.14 -10.78 24.52
CA GLY A 47 4.79 -12.07 24.00
C GLY A 47 4.94 -12.05 22.49
N GLY A 48 6.09 -12.50 21.96
CA GLY A 48 6.36 -12.73 20.56
C GLY A 48 5.57 -13.91 19.99
N GLY A 49 4.24 -13.93 20.17
CA GLY A 49 3.37 -14.92 19.58
C GLY A 49 2.80 -14.43 18.23
N PRO A 50 2.34 -15.35 17.36
CA PRO A 50 1.71 -15.00 16.10
C PRO A 50 0.54 -14.04 16.31
N LEU A 51 0.30 -13.16 15.34
CA LEU A 51 -0.86 -12.25 15.34
C LEU A 51 -2.13 -13.09 15.36
N THR A 52 -2.82 -13.12 16.51
CA THR A 52 -4.09 -13.84 16.65
C THR A 52 -5.22 -13.10 15.95
N THR A 53 -6.20 -13.84 15.43
CA THR A 53 -7.42 -13.26 14.85
C THR A 53 -8.49 -13.07 15.95
N PRO A 54 -9.14 -11.88 16.08
CA PRO A 54 -8.87 -10.66 15.31
C PRO A 54 -7.59 -9.95 15.79
N ALA A 55 -6.85 -9.39 14.84
CA ALA A 55 -5.69 -8.59 15.17
C ALA A 55 -6.10 -7.38 16.03
N PRO A 56 -5.39 -7.08 17.13
CA PRO A 56 -5.73 -5.97 17.98
C PRO A 56 -5.65 -4.64 17.23
N ALA A 57 -6.57 -3.74 17.53
CA ALA A 57 -6.51 -2.39 17.01
C ALA A 57 -5.16 -1.74 17.39
N PRO A 58 -4.57 -0.93 16.51
CA PRO A 58 -3.33 -0.25 16.84
C PRO A 58 -3.54 0.67 18.03
N SER A 59 -2.56 0.70 18.94
CA SER A 59 -2.60 1.49 20.18
C SER A 59 -1.75 2.75 20.08
N GLY A 60 -2.04 3.71 20.94
CA GLY A 60 -1.29 4.96 21.05
C GLY A 60 -1.91 6.16 20.33
N PRO A 61 -1.33 7.35 20.53
CA PRO A 61 -1.91 8.59 20.05
C PRO A 61 -1.88 8.71 18.52
N GLY A 62 -2.87 9.41 17.98
CA GLY A 62 -2.94 9.76 16.56
C GLY A 62 -3.61 8.74 15.65
N TRP A 63 -3.97 7.56 16.13
CA TRP A 63 -4.76 6.61 15.39
C TRP A 63 -6.23 7.04 15.32
N LYS A 64 -6.84 6.91 14.15
CA LYS A 64 -8.27 7.22 13.89
C LYS A 64 -8.87 6.09 13.08
N LEU A 65 -10.14 5.76 13.36
CA LEU A 65 -10.91 4.85 12.52
C LEU A 65 -11.43 5.64 11.30
N ALA A 66 -11.20 5.13 10.11
CA ALA A 66 -11.62 5.72 8.85
C ALA A 66 -12.07 4.63 7.87
N ALA A 67 -13.35 4.58 7.56
CA ALA A 67 -13.92 3.63 6.59
C ALA A 67 -13.43 2.17 6.79
N GLY A 68 -13.55 1.65 8.00
CA GLY A 68 -13.23 0.25 8.33
C GLY A 68 -11.73 -0.06 8.52
N ARG A 69 -10.85 0.93 8.44
CA ARG A 69 -9.41 0.79 8.71
C ARG A 69 -8.94 1.83 9.72
N HIS A 70 -7.84 1.56 10.41
CA HIS A 70 -7.21 2.57 11.25
C HIS A 70 -6.16 3.33 10.44
N VAL A 71 -6.10 4.65 10.65
CA VAL A 71 -5.16 5.53 9.97
C VAL A 71 -4.40 6.40 10.96
N ARG A 72 -3.13 6.65 10.68
CA ARG A 72 -2.27 7.56 11.45
C ARG A 72 -1.42 8.41 10.53
N SER A 73 -1.52 9.73 10.71
CA SER A 73 -0.68 10.71 10.01
C SER A 73 0.63 10.89 10.76
N VAL A 74 1.75 10.81 10.06
CA VAL A 74 3.12 10.89 10.60
C VAL A 74 3.91 11.92 9.80
N GLY A 75 4.65 12.78 10.49
CA GLY A 75 5.32 13.95 9.91
C GLY A 75 4.47 15.22 10.01
N GLY A 76 3.26 15.12 10.55
CA GLY A 76 2.38 16.25 10.79
C GLY A 76 0.94 16.00 10.42
N THR A 77 0.15 17.07 10.46
CA THR A 77 -1.27 17.06 10.08
C THR A 77 -1.46 17.83 8.78
N VAL A 78 -2.08 17.21 7.80
CA VAL A 78 -2.45 17.88 6.54
C VAL A 78 -3.82 18.51 6.70
N LEU A 79 -3.89 19.83 6.55
CA LEU A 79 -5.13 20.61 6.57
C LEU A 79 -5.32 21.25 5.20
N GLY A 80 -6.33 20.77 4.46
CA GLY A 80 -6.50 21.15 3.06
C GLY A 80 -5.26 20.79 2.24
N SER A 81 -4.50 21.78 1.78
CA SER A 81 -3.27 21.58 1.01
C SER A 81 -1.98 21.88 1.77
N VAL A 82 -2.05 22.11 3.09
CA VAL A 82 -0.91 22.57 3.91
C VAL A 82 -0.57 21.54 4.98
N LEU A 83 0.70 21.20 5.11
CA LEU A 83 1.23 20.41 6.21
C LEU A 83 1.56 21.33 7.41
N LEU A 84 0.96 21.03 8.56
CA LEU A 84 1.44 21.47 9.85
C LEU A 84 2.45 20.42 10.34
N PRO A 85 3.77 20.69 10.23
CA PRO A 85 4.76 19.65 10.40
C PRO A 85 4.93 19.25 11.87
N SER A 86 5.23 17.98 12.08
CA SER A 86 5.79 17.44 13.31
C SER A 86 6.99 16.55 12.97
N PRO A 87 7.91 16.33 13.92
CA PRO A 87 9.06 15.47 13.66
C PRO A 87 8.64 14.07 13.18
N LEU A 88 9.34 13.55 12.18
CA LEU A 88 9.23 12.16 11.80
C LEU A 88 9.88 11.29 12.88
N PRO A 89 9.25 10.21 13.34
CA PRO A 89 9.89 9.23 14.21
C PRO A 89 11.04 8.53 13.47
N SER A 90 11.95 7.92 14.22
CA SER A 90 13.18 7.30 13.68
C SER A 90 12.90 6.29 12.57
N TRP A 91 11.88 5.44 12.72
CA TRP A 91 11.49 4.47 11.71
C TRP A 91 11.05 5.13 10.38
N ALA A 92 10.31 6.25 10.45
CA ALA A 92 9.87 6.97 9.25
C ALA A 92 11.03 7.72 8.59
N THR A 93 11.93 8.30 9.39
CA THR A 93 13.16 8.92 8.89
C THR A 93 14.04 7.89 8.18
N GLY A 94 14.20 6.69 8.75
CA GLY A 94 14.91 5.57 8.14
C GLY A 94 14.29 5.14 6.81
N LEU A 95 12.96 5.02 6.77
CA LEU A 95 12.24 4.67 5.54
C LEU A 95 12.42 5.73 4.46
N VAL A 96 12.28 7.02 4.78
CA VAL A 96 12.48 8.13 3.80
C VAL A 96 13.90 8.13 3.25
N ARG A 97 14.93 7.87 4.08
CA ARG A 97 16.31 7.74 3.63
C ARG A 97 16.45 6.57 2.64
N ARG A 98 15.94 5.39 3.00
CA ARG A 98 15.98 4.17 2.19
C ARG A 98 15.29 4.34 0.83
N LEU A 99 14.17 5.05 0.78
CA LEU A 99 13.49 5.41 -0.46
C LEU A 99 14.38 6.25 -1.36
N GLY A 100 15.08 7.26 -0.80
CA GLY A 100 16.03 8.08 -1.55
C GLY A 100 17.20 7.28 -2.11
N GLU A 101 17.77 6.36 -1.32
CA GLU A 101 18.84 5.43 -1.73
C GLU A 101 18.40 4.50 -2.87
N ALA A 102 17.13 4.09 -2.88
CA ALA A 102 16.53 3.31 -3.97
C ALA A 102 16.21 4.15 -5.22
N GLY A 103 16.41 5.47 -5.19
CA GLY A 103 16.13 6.35 -6.32
C GLY A 103 14.69 6.88 -6.38
N VAL A 104 13.91 6.75 -5.29
CA VAL A 104 12.56 7.31 -5.23
C VAL A 104 12.64 8.79 -4.90
N GLY A 105 12.37 9.63 -5.89
CA GLY A 105 12.27 11.07 -5.75
C GLY A 105 10.82 11.54 -5.64
N PHE A 106 10.57 12.52 -4.77
CA PHE A 106 9.26 13.13 -4.55
C PHE A 106 9.22 14.58 -5.08
N GLY A 107 9.84 14.81 -6.26
CA GLY A 107 9.81 16.10 -6.94
C GLY A 107 8.40 16.49 -7.38
N ASP A 108 8.21 17.77 -7.65
CA ASP A 108 6.96 18.36 -8.13
C ASP A 108 6.76 18.24 -9.64
N GLY A 109 7.66 17.50 -10.32
CA GLY A 109 7.63 17.36 -11.79
C GLY A 109 8.18 18.56 -12.55
N GLY A 110 8.61 19.61 -11.88
CA GLY A 110 9.31 20.76 -12.48
C GLY A 110 10.73 20.39 -12.90
N GLY A 111 11.11 20.69 -14.14
CA GLY A 111 12.39 20.27 -14.77
C GLY A 111 13.67 20.91 -14.23
N GLY A 112 13.70 21.44 -13.02
CA GLY A 112 14.89 21.90 -12.34
C GLY A 112 15.50 20.81 -11.46
N ALA A 113 16.85 20.75 -11.36
CA ALA A 113 17.52 19.85 -10.44
C ALA A 113 17.09 20.20 -8.99
N PRO A 114 16.25 19.39 -8.33
CA PRO A 114 15.78 19.72 -6.99
C PRO A 114 16.94 19.58 -6.01
N SER A 115 17.02 20.50 -5.04
CA SER A 115 17.96 20.30 -3.93
C SER A 115 17.65 18.96 -3.24
N ALA A 116 18.66 18.29 -2.71
CA ALA A 116 18.52 16.97 -2.09
C ALA A 116 17.45 16.94 -0.97
N THR A 117 17.17 18.06 -0.32
CA THR A 117 16.12 18.24 0.69
C THR A 117 14.74 18.49 0.07
N ALA A 118 14.68 19.19 -1.06
CA ALA A 118 13.42 19.50 -1.75
C ALA A 118 12.77 18.28 -2.42
N ASN A 119 13.51 17.19 -2.57
CA ASN A 119 13.01 15.95 -3.20
C ASN A 119 12.67 14.84 -2.21
N ARG A 120 12.65 15.11 -0.91
CA ARG A 120 12.36 14.12 0.12
C ARG A 120 10.89 14.12 0.53
N ALA A 121 10.38 12.95 0.84
CA ALA A 121 9.08 12.83 1.51
C ALA A 121 9.11 13.48 2.90
N ASN A 122 7.98 14.05 3.29
CA ASN A 122 7.80 14.71 4.59
C ASN A 122 6.54 14.22 5.34
N HIS A 123 5.82 13.28 4.75
CA HIS A 123 4.57 12.77 5.31
C HIS A 123 4.42 11.28 5.03
N VAL A 124 4.00 10.53 6.05
CA VAL A 124 3.64 9.12 5.95
C VAL A 124 2.23 8.92 6.48
N LEU A 125 1.36 8.30 5.70
CA LEU A 125 0.08 7.82 6.16
C LEU A 125 0.19 6.32 6.43
N ALA A 126 0.18 5.93 7.70
CA ALA A 126 0.06 4.54 8.09
C ALA A 126 -1.40 4.12 8.06
N ASN A 127 -1.71 3.03 7.34
CA ASN A 127 -3.02 2.41 7.29
C ASN A 127 -2.93 0.99 7.83
N VAL A 128 -3.87 0.64 8.69
CA VAL A 128 -4.01 -0.71 9.26
C VAL A 128 -5.36 -1.26 8.83
N TYR A 129 -5.32 -2.32 8.06
CA TYR A 129 -6.49 -3.00 7.50
C TYR A 129 -6.72 -4.31 8.25
N PRO A 130 -7.82 -4.45 8.98
CA PRO A 130 -8.31 -5.74 9.45
C PRO A 130 -8.61 -6.68 8.26
N ALA A 131 -8.79 -7.97 8.54
CA ALA A 131 -9.19 -8.94 7.53
C ALA A 131 -10.44 -8.46 6.77
N GLY A 132 -10.41 -8.57 5.45
CA GLY A 132 -11.49 -8.15 4.56
C GLY A 132 -11.65 -6.64 4.36
N ALA A 133 -10.94 -5.80 5.11
CA ALA A 133 -11.01 -4.36 4.90
C ALA A 133 -10.30 -3.93 3.62
N GLY A 134 -10.83 -2.88 2.98
CA GLY A 134 -10.28 -2.30 1.77
C GLY A 134 -10.25 -0.78 1.82
N ILE A 135 -10.03 -0.18 0.66
CA ILE A 135 -10.14 1.26 0.45
C ILE A 135 -10.76 1.50 -0.92
N LEU A 136 -11.82 2.30 -0.96
CA LEU A 136 -12.49 2.65 -2.20
C LEU A 136 -11.53 3.33 -3.18
N PRO A 137 -11.75 3.19 -4.51
CA PRO A 137 -10.96 3.89 -5.51
C PRO A 137 -10.97 5.40 -5.30
N HIS A 138 -9.78 5.97 -5.11
CA HIS A 138 -9.57 7.39 -4.81
C HIS A 138 -8.28 7.90 -5.46
N THR A 139 -8.11 9.21 -5.50
CA THR A 139 -6.84 9.89 -5.77
C THR A 139 -6.28 10.44 -4.47
N ASP A 140 -4.96 10.59 -4.38
CA ASP A 140 -4.31 11.12 -3.17
C ASP A 140 -4.55 12.62 -2.93
N GLY A 141 -5.11 13.30 -3.91
CA GLY A 141 -5.44 14.72 -3.82
C GLY A 141 -4.27 15.67 -4.09
N PRO A 142 -4.59 16.98 -4.27
CA PRO A 142 -3.66 17.98 -4.80
C PRO A 142 -2.66 18.53 -3.78
N ALA A 143 -2.73 18.10 -2.52
CA ALA A 143 -1.80 18.56 -1.48
C ALA A 143 -0.38 18.00 -1.67
N TYR A 144 -0.27 16.90 -2.41
CA TYR A 144 0.97 16.14 -2.54
C TYR A 144 1.65 16.34 -3.88
N ALA A 145 2.98 16.18 -3.90
CA ALA A 145 3.70 15.95 -5.14
C ALA A 145 3.12 14.71 -5.86
N PRO A 146 3.09 14.69 -7.20
CA PRO A 146 2.42 13.62 -7.96
C PRO A 146 3.23 12.30 -7.96
N VAL A 147 3.64 11.87 -6.78
CA VAL A 147 4.38 10.63 -6.53
C VAL A 147 3.89 10.03 -5.21
N ALA A 148 3.56 8.75 -5.21
CA ALA A 148 3.32 7.97 -4.02
C ALA A 148 4.21 6.74 -3.97
N ALA A 149 4.72 6.42 -2.78
CA ALA A 149 5.44 5.18 -2.51
C ALA A 149 4.70 4.44 -1.37
N ILE A 150 4.28 3.21 -1.64
CA ILE A 150 3.48 2.41 -0.69
C ILE A 150 4.27 1.16 -0.31
N LEU A 151 4.73 1.12 0.95
CA LEU A 151 5.33 -0.07 1.54
C LEU A 151 4.23 -0.93 2.16
N SER A 152 4.17 -2.21 1.77
CA SER A 152 3.26 -3.21 2.33
C SER A 152 3.93 -3.99 3.45
N LEU A 153 3.25 -4.11 4.60
CA LEU A 153 3.71 -4.87 5.76
C LEU A 153 2.59 -5.83 6.24
N GLY A 154 2.97 -6.85 7.03
CA GLY A 154 2.10 -7.92 7.50
C GLY A 154 2.41 -9.22 6.75
N GLU A 155 2.83 -10.26 7.47
CA GLU A 155 3.46 -11.47 6.89
C GLU A 155 2.58 -12.18 5.87
N ASP A 156 1.33 -12.44 6.20
CA ASP A 156 0.40 -13.19 5.35
C ASP A 156 -0.69 -12.30 4.76
N SER A 157 -0.38 -11.03 4.56
CA SER A 157 -1.38 -10.04 4.14
C SER A 157 -1.01 -9.31 2.86
N PRO A 158 -0.93 -10.02 1.72
CA PRO A 158 -0.84 -9.40 0.40
C PRO A 158 -2.12 -8.62 0.09
N ALA A 159 -2.11 -7.87 -0.99
CA ALA A 159 -3.31 -7.25 -1.55
C ALA A 159 -3.20 -7.12 -3.07
N VAL A 160 -4.34 -6.98 -3.74
CA VAL A 160 -4.39 -6.54 -5.13
C VAL A 160 -4.88 -5.10 -5.17
N MET A 161 -4.00 -4.20 -5.60
CA MET A 161 -4.36 -2.81 -5.83
C MET A 161 -4.84 -2.62 -7.25
N ARG A 162 -6.04 -2.07 -7.41
CA ARG A 162 -6.69 -1.84 -8.69
C ARG A 162 -6.62 -0.37 -9.06
N PHE A 163 -6.29 -0.09 -10.31
CA PHE A 163 -6.23 1.25 -10.88
C PHE A 163 -7.35 1.44 -11.89
N PHE A 164 -8.09 2.52 -11.76
CA PHE A 164 -9.26 2.86 -12.57
C PHE A 164 -9.01 4.20 -13.26
N THR A 165 -9.25 4.30 -14.52
CA THR A 165 -9.15 5.58 -15.23
C THR A 165 -10.08 6.60 -14.60
N ALA A 166 -9.56 7.80 -14.34
CA ALA A 166 -10.38 8.91 -13.86
C ALA A 166 -11.47 9.25 -14.89
N GLY A 167 -12.71 9.39 -14.44
CA GLY A 167 -13.87 9.66 -15.32
C GLY A 167 -14.61 8.41 -15.80
N ALA A 168 -14.06 7.20 -15.65
CA ALA A 168 -14.82 5.99 -15.88
C ALA A 168 -15.79 5.79 -14.70
N GLY A 169 -17.04 6.26 -14.87
CA GLY A 169 -18.14 5.90 -13.99
C GLY A 169 -18.17 6.61 -12.63
N ASP A 170 -18.16 7.96 -12.58
CA ASP A 170 -18.64 8.72 -11.42
C ASP A 170 -20.17 8.71 -11.30
N GLY A 171 -20.80 7.60 -11.68
CA GLY A 171 -22.20 7.35 -11.37
C GLY A 171 -22.36 7.24 -9.86
N GLY A 172 -22.73 8.37 -9.22
CA GLY A 172 -23.00 8.44 -7.80
C GLY A 172 -24.02 7.39 -7.38
N GLY A 173 -23.81 6.79 -6.24
CA GLY A 173 -24.83 6.00 -5.58
C GLY A 173 -24.25 4.95 -4.65
N GLY A 174 -24.54 5.15 -3.42
CA GLY A 174 -24.25 4.38 -2.24
C GLY A 174 -24.40 2.87 -2.33
N GLY A 175 -23.64 2.21 -1.51
CA GLY A 175 -23.97 1.00 -0.80
C GLY A 175 -24.39 -0.21 -1.63
N GLY A 176 -23.55 -1.18 -1.75
CA GLY A 176 -23.93 -2.51 -2.19
C GLY A 176 -22.89 -3.14 -3.11
N GLY A 177 -22.25 -4.19 -2.66
CA GLY A 177 -21.44 -5.08 -3.49
C GLY A 177 -22.29 -5.70 -4.59
N GLY A 178 -22.34 -5.06 -5.76
CA GLY A 178 -23.03 -5.54 -6.94
C GLY A 178 -22.13 -5.39 -8.14
N ALA A 179 -22.05 -6.42 -8.97
CA ALA A 179 -21.34 -6.55 -10.21
C ALA A 179 -21.81 -5.49 -11.24
N GLY A 180 -21.29 -4.25 -11.19
CA GLY A 180 -21.64 -3.19 -12.12
C GLY A 180 -20.65 -2.04 -12.15
N GLY A 181 -19.54 -2.11 -11.41
CA GLY A 181 -18.49 -1.12 -11.42
C GLY A 181 -17.60 -1.23 -12.66
N ALA A 182 -17.02 -0.10 -13.11
CA ALA A 182 -16.05 -0.07 -14.17
C ALA A 182 -14.91 -1.05 -13.89
N ALA A 183 -14.48 -1.80 -14.93
CA ALA A 183 -13.34 -2.67 -14.84
C ALA A 183 -12.07 -1.85 -14.56
N PRO A 184 -11.10 -2.37 -13.79
CA PRO A 184 -9.83 -1.72 -13.60
C PRO A 184 -9.08 -1.62 -14.92
N ALA A 185 -8.39 -0.50 -15.15
CA ALA A 185 -7.49 -0.34 -16.26
C ALA A 185 -6.29 -1.30 -16.14
N PHE A 186 -5.80 -1.47 -14.91
CA PHE A 186 -4.81 -2.47 -14.55
C PHE A 186 -4.84 -2.69 -13.03
N SER A 187 -4.22 -3.83 -12.64
CA SER A 187 -4.11 -4.21 -11.24
C SER A 187 -2.68 -4.67 -10.90
N ILE A 188 -2.29 -4.59 -9.66
CA ILE A 188 -0.96 -4.99 -9.19
C ILE A 188 -1.12 -5.82 -7.91
N PHE A 189 -0.54 -7.02 -7.92
CA PHE A 189 -0.37 -7.82 -6.74
C PHE A 189 0.76 -7.26 -5.89
N LEU A 190 0.48 -6.97 -4.63
CA LEU A 190 1.39 -6.39 -3.64
C LEU A 190 1.72 -7.45 -2.59
N PRO A 191 2.83 -8.19 -2.71
CA PRO A 191 3.28 -9.08 -1.65
C PRO A 191 3.67 -8.28 -0.40
N PRO A 192 3.68 -8.90 0.79
CA PRO A 192 4.30 -8.32 1.96
C PRO A 192 5.75 -7.89 1.69
N ARG A 193 6.21 -6.84 2.37
CA ARG A 193 7.55 -6.24 2.24
C ARG A 193 7.85 -5.56 0.91
N SER A 194 6.90 -5.57 -0.03
CA SER A 194 7.06 -4.88 -1.32
C SER A 194 6.82 -3.37 -1.22
N LEU A 195 7.50 -2.64 -2.09
CA LEU A 195 7.32 -1.21 -2.31
C LEU A 195 6.73 -0.97 -3.70
N LEU A 196 5.52 -0.44 -3.75
CA LEU A 196 4.92 0.10 -4.97
C LEU A 196 5.24 1.59 -5.06
N VAL A 197 5.75 2.03 -6.21
CA VAL A 197 5.93 3.45 -6.54
C VAL A 197 5.14 3.78 -7.79
N PHE A 198 4.33 4.82 -7.74
CA PHE A 198 3.60 5.32 -8.91
C PHE A 198 3.61 6.84 -8.97
N ARG A 199 3.72 7.36 -10.19
CA ARG A 199 3.83 8.79 -10.51
C ARG A 199 3.21 9.08 -11.87
N GLY A 200 3.33 10.30 -12.37
CA GLY A 200 2.82 10.69 -13.68
C GLY A 200 1.36 10.33 -13.88
N ALA A 201 1.03 9.72 -15.01
CA ALA A 201 -0.34 9.33 -15.34
C ALA A 201 -0.93 8.29 -14.36
N ALA A 202 -0.11 7.38 -13.82
CA ALA A 202 -0.58 6.42 -12.82
C ALA A 202 -1.09 7.12 -11.54
N TYR A 203 -0.51 8.28 -11.20
CA TYR A 203 -0.93 9.09 -10.06
C TYR A 203 -2.06 10.06 -10.40
N THR A 204 -1.98 10.75 -11.54
CA THR A 204 -2.86 11.90 -11.86
C THR A 204 -4.11 11.51 -12.65
N ALA A 205 -4.03 10.45 -13.47
CA ALA A 205 -5.11 10.03 -14.36
C ALA A 205 -5.83 8.75 -13.89
N HIS A 206 -5.40 8.16 -12.77
CA HIS A 206 -6.03 6.96 -12.24
C HIS A 206 -6.44 7.15 -10.76
N ARG A 207 -7.59 6.57 -10.43
CA ARG A 207 -7.96 6.30 -9.04
C ARG A 207 -7.43 4.92 -8.67
N HIS A 208 -6.99 4.72 -7.44
CA HIS A 208 -6.51 3.43 -6.97
C HIS A 208 -7.24 3.00 -5.70
N GLY A 209 -7.41 1.70 -5.55
CA GLY A 209 -8.13 1.13 -4.41
C GLY A 209 -7.83 -0.35 -4.21
N ILE A 210 -8.28 -0.88 -3.08
CA ILE A 210 -8.22 -2.28 -2.72
C ILE A 210 -9.64 -2.71 -2.36
N ALA A 211 -10.15 -3.75 -2.99
CA ALA A 211 -11.51 -4.22 -2.71
C ALA A 211 -11.67 -4.63 -1.23
N ALA A 212 -12.82 -4.36 -0.67
CA ALA A 212 -13.20 -4.93 0.62
C ALA A 212 -13.81 -6.31 0.37
N ASP A 213 -13.11 -7.37 0.76
CA ASP A 213 -13.54 -8.73 0.58
C ASP A 213 -12.91 -9.67 1.61
N VAL A 214 -13.74 -10.36 2.37
CA VAL A 214 -13.29 -11.36 3.35
C VAL A 214 -12.85 -12.67 2.69
N GLY A 215 -13.28 -12.95 1.47
CA GLY A 215 -12.89 -14.13 0.68
C GLY A 215 -11.50 -14.01 0.05
N GLY A 216 -11.00 -12.79 -0.11
CA GLY A 216 -9.74 -12.48 -0.75
C GLY A 216 -9.89 -11.73 -2.08
N ASP A 217 -8.78 -11.43 -2.71
CA ASP A 217 -8.74 -10.74 -4.00
C ASP A 217 -8.81 -11.73 -5.17
N VAL A 218 -9.87 -11.68 -5.95
CA VAL A 218 -9.96 -12.42 -7.22
C VAL A 218 -9.02 -11.77 -8.23
N VAL A 219 -8.15 -12.58 -8.83
CA VAL A 219 -7.22 -12.18 -9.88
C VAL A 219 -7.92 -12.29 -11.23
N ASP A 220 -7.85 -11.21 -11.99
CA ASP A 220 -8.39 -11.13 -13.35
C ASP A 220 -7.29 -10.78 -14.37
N GLY A 221 -7.66 -10.67 -15.65
CA GLY A 221 -6.74 -10.36 -16.73
C GLY A 221 -6.11 -8.96 -16.68
N SER A 222 -6.52 -8.10 -15.75
CA SER A 222 -5.94 -6.77 -15.55
C SER A 222 -4.63 -6.78 -14.75
N LEU A 223 -4.26 -7.93 -14.16
CA LEU A 223 -3.09 -8.03 -13.27
C LEU A 223 -1.77 -7.97 -14.05
N LEU A 224 -0.91 -7.00 -13.70
CA LEU A 224 0.38 -6.78 -14.39
C LEU A 224 1.46 -7.78 -13.99
N ASN A 225 1.35 -8.40 -12.81
CA ASN A 225 2.34 -9.34 -12.26
C ASN A 225 1.73 -10.68 -11.84
N PRO A 226 1.03 -11.40 -12.76
CA PRO A 226 0.30 -12.63 -12.44
C PRO A 226 1.22 -13.75 -11.95
N ALA A 227 2.44 -13.83 -12.45
CA ALA A 227 3.40 -14.85 -12.00
C ALA A 227 3.74 -14.72 -10.52
N ALA A 228 3.88 -13.49 -10.00
CA ALA A 228 4.12 -13.26 -8.58
C ALA A 228 2.92 -13.65 -7.71
N ALA A 229 1.70 -13.38 -8.19
CA ALA A 229 0.47 -13.78 -7.52
C ALA A 229 0.30 -15.30 -7.48
N ALA A 230 0.58 -15.98 -8.60
CA ALA A 230 0.53 -17.44 -8.68
C ALA A 230 1.57 -18.09 -7.77
N ALA A 231 2.81 -17.59 -7.77
CA ALA A 231 3.86 -18.10 -6.89
C ALA A 231 3.50 -17.94 -5.40
N TRP A 232 2.92 -16.80 -5.03
CA TRP A 232 2.42 -16.57 -3.66
C TRP A 232 1.33 -17.57 -3.28
N ALA A 233 0.33 -17.75 -4.15
CA ALA A 233 -0.79 -18.66 -3.90
C ALA A 233 -0.32 -20.11 -3.78
N ALA A 234 0.63 -20.54 -4.63
CA ALA A 234 1.24 -21.86 -4.56
C ALA A 234 1.97 -22.08 -3.22
N ALA A 235 2.78 -21.11 -2.79
CA ALA A 235 3.48 -21.19 -1.51
C ALA A 235 2.50 -21.25 -0.32
N ALA A 236 1.42 -20.48 -0.37
CA ALA A 236 0.37 -20.51 0.65
C ALA A 236 -0.46 -21.81 0.62
N GLY A 237 -0.62 -22.47 -0.55
CA GLY A 237 -1.25 -23.76 -0.72
C GLY A 237 -0.41 -24.92 -0.18
N ALA A 238 0.88 -24.93 -0.48
CA ALA A 238 1.80 -25.98 -0.03
C ALA A 238 1.84 -26.16 1.50
N GLY A 239 1.58 -25.08 2.25
CA GLY A 239 1.46 -25.14 3.72
C GLY A 239 0.15 -25.78 4.21
N ARG A 240 -0.84 -26.04 3.33
CA ARG A 240 -2.18 -26.57 3.68
C ARG A 240 -2.46 -27.97 3.17
N GLU A 241 -1.67 -28.48 2.22
CA GLU A 241 -1.88 -29.82 1.63
C GLU A 241 -1.69 -30.97 2.63
N GLN A 242 -1.13 -30.72 3.81
CA GLN A 242 -1.10 -31.70 4.91
C GLN A 242 -2.45 -31.85 5.65
N GLN A 243 -3.47 -31.06 5.37
CA GLN A 243 -4.76 -31.10 6.05
C GLN A 243 -5.97 -31.38 5.15
N GLN A 244 -5.84 -31.51 3.83
CA GLN A 244 -6.97 -31.71 2.91
C GLN A 244 -6.72 -32.78 1.84
N GLN A 245 -6.33 -33.99 2.24
CA GLN A 245 -6.42 -35.18 1.38
C GLN A 245 -7.80 -35.86 1.44
N GLN A 246 -8.90 -35.12 1.39
CA GLN A 246 -10.22 -35.72 1.23
C GLN A 246 -11.18 -34.71 0.58
N GLN A 247 -11.10 -34.52 -0.71
CA GLN A 247 -12.21 -34.18 -1.60
C GLN A 247 -11.68 -33.88 -3.02
N GLU A 248 -11.19 -34.92 -3.68
CA GLU A 248 -11.19 -34.97 -5.14
C GLU A 248 -12.47 -35.65 -5.57
N GLU A 249 -13.29 -34.88 -6.31
CA GLU A 249 -14.04 -35.44 -7.43
C GLU A 249 -14.66 -34.33 -8.29
N GLU A 250 -14.33 -34.46 -9.60
CA GLU A 250 -15.08 -34.07 -10.79
C GLU A 250 -15.15 -32.60 -11.24
N GLY A 251 -14.39 -32.37 -12.27
CA GLY A 251 -14.77 -31.66 -13.49
C GLY A 251 -15.36 -30.28 -13.35
N GLN A 252 -14.52 -29.24 -13.53
CA GLN A 252 -15.00 -27.98 -14.11
C GLN A 252 -13.84 -27.00 -14.21
N GLY A 253 -13.93 -26.07 -15.14
CA GLY A 253 -12.94 -25.07 -15.50
C GLY A 253 -12.20 -24.48 -14.30
N GLN A 254 -10.90 -24.26 -14.47
CA GLN A 254 -10.00 -23.79 -13.45
C GLN A 254 -10.59 -22.59 -12.72
N ALA A 255 -10.87 -22.73 -11.44
CA ALA A 255 -11.41 -21.66 -10.61
C ALA A 255 -10.48 -20.44 -10.66
N PRO A 256 -11.01 -19.22 -10.68
CA PRO A 256 -10.17 -18.02 -10.74
C PRO A 256 -9.22 -17.95 -9.52
N LEU A 257 -7.98 -17.62 -9.78
CA LEU A 257 -6.98 -17.46 -8.72
C LEU A 257 -7.45 -16.41 -7.71
N THR A 258 -7.54 -16.81 -6.45
CA THR A 258 -7.93 -15.92 -5.35
C THR A 258 -6.78 -15.75 -4.36
N ILE A 259 -6.36 -14.51 -4.15
CA ILE A 259 -5.33 -14.14 -3.19
C ILE A 259 -5.97 -13.89 -1.84
N ARG A 260 -5.78 -14.81 -0.90
CA ARG A 260 -6.27 -14.66 0.47
C ARG A 260 -5.41 -13.67 1.24
N ARG A 261 -6.05 -12.82 2.01
CA ARG A 261 -5.38 -11.87 2.91
C ARG A 261 -5.33 -12.45 4.31
N GLY A 262 -4.21 -12.22 4.98
CA GLY A 262 -4.07 -12.51 6.41
C GLY A 262 -4.90 -11.57 7.30
N PRO A 263 -4.80 -11.76 8.63
CA PRO A 263 -5.64 -11.05 9.59
C PRO A 263 -5.35 -9.55 9.69
N LEU A 264 -4.15 -9.13 9.32
CA LEU A 264 -3.71 -7.74 9.44
C LEU A 264 -2.79 -7.34 8.28
N ARG A 265 -3.20 -6.35 7.51
CA ARG A 265 -2.33 -5.68 6.55
C ARG A 265 -2.02 -4.28 7.03
N VAL A 266 -0.77 -3.88 6.98
CA VAL A 266 -0.34 -2.49 7.20
C VAL A 266 0.26 -1.95 5.92
N SER A 267 -0.10 -0.74 5.54
CA SER A 267 0.58 -0.02 4.47
C SER A 267 1.07 1.34 4.93
N LEU A 268 2.28 1.71 4.49
CA LEU A 268 2.87 3.01 4.72
C LEU A 268 2.87 3.78 3.39
N THR A 269 1.95 4.71 3.23
CA THR A 269 1.89 5.59 2.06
C THR A 269 2.78 6.80 2.32
N VAL A 270 3.95 6.81 1.68
CA VAL A 270 4.97 7.85 1.81
C VAL A 270 4.79 8.86 0.70
N ARG A 271 4.69 10.15 1.07
CA ARG A 271 4.40 11.26 0.14
C ARG A 271 5.13 12.52 0.56
N ARG A 272 5.14 13.51 -0.33
CA ARG A 272 5.59 14.86 -0.02
C ARG A 272 4.43 15.83 -0.13
N VAL A 273 4.10 16.51 0.96
CA VAL A 273 3.19 17.66 0.94
C VAL A 273 3.96 18.87 0.46
N LEU A 274 3.42 19.56 -0.56
CA LEU A 274 4.13 20.65 -1.24
C LEU A 274 4.17 21.94 -0.40
N LYS A 275 3.09 22.24 0.30
CA LYS A 275 2.99 23.43 1.13
C LYS A 275 3.17 23.06 2.59
N VAL A 276 4.24 23.58 3.20
CA VAL A 276 4.55 23.36 4.61
C VAL A 276 4.46 24.71 5.34
N ARG A 277 3.67 24.78 6.38
CA ARG A 277 3.61 25.95 7.23
C ARG A 277 4.69 25.83 8.30
N ALA A 278 5.63 26.79 8.33
CA ALA A 278 6.57 26.87 9.42
C ALA A 278 5.78 26.99 10.74
N GLY A 279 5.93 26.02 11.62
CA GLY A 279 5.35 26.10 12.96
C GLY A 279 5.99 27.25 13.69
N MET A 280 5.23 28.22 14.18
CA MET A 280 5.69 29.00 15.31
C MET A 280 5.78 28.04 16.49
N LEU A 281 6.99 27.59 16.83
CA LEU A 281 7.31 27.14 18.17
C LEU A 281 7.08 28.37 19.08
N ARG A 282 5.90 28.48 19.68
CA ARG A 282 5.77 29.28 20.88
C ARG A 282 6.45 28.49 21.98
N LEU A 283 7.58 29.01 22.44
CA LEU A 283 8.23 28.62 23.68
C LEU A 283 7.28 28.78 24.86
#